data_81b45811c1d8719074b20ce44f5f143a
#
_entry.id   81b45811c1d8719074b20ce44f5f143a
#
_cell.length_a   1.000
_cell.length_b   1.000
_cell.length_c   1.000
_cell.angle_alpha   90.00
_cell.angle_beta   90.00
_cell.angle_gamma   90.00
#
_symmetry.space_group_name_H-M   'P 1'
#
loop_
_entity.id
_entity.type
_entity.pdbx_description
1 polymer ?
#
loop_
_entity_poly.entity_id
_entity_poly.type
_entity_poly.pdbx_seq_one_letter_code
_entity_poly.pdbx_strand_id
1 'polypeptide(L)' 'MSQQAGSTERLLENEEYKRLHEQHHEYEARLSQFSDKVVLSDEEQVEETTLKKKKLQLKDRMEAIARKLWLSV' A
#
# COMPACT_ATOMS: atom_id res chain seq x y z
N MET A 1 -6.34 0.80 -23.89
CA MET A 1 -6.53 2.01 -23.19
C MET A 1 -7.66 1.96 -22.21
N SER A 2 -8.86 1.78 -22.68
CA SER A 2 -9.98 1.61 -21.78
C SER A 2 -9.82 0.39 -20.87
N GLN A 3 -9.03 -0.61 -21.29
CA GLN A 3 -8.84 -1.80 -20.50
C GLN A 3 -8.05 -1.53 -19.22
N GLN A 4 -7.05 -0.66 -19.27
CA GLN A 4 -6.31 -0.32 -18.07
C GLN A 4 -7.16 0.44 -17.08
N ALA A 5 -7.94 1.39 -17.56
CA ALA A 5 -8.88 2.12 -16.71
C ALA A 5 -9.91 1.18 -16.10
N GLY A 6 -10.45 0.26 -16.92
CA GLY A 6 -11.41 -0.72 -16.43
C GLY A 6 -10.80 -1.65 -15.38
N SER A 7 -9.53 -2.05 -15.56
CA SER A 7 -8.85 -2.90 -14.58
C SER A 7 -8.65 -2.18 -13.26
N THR A 8 -8.26 -0.90 -13.32
CA THR A 8 -8.09 -0.08 -12.11
C THR A 8 -9.42 0.08 -11.39
N GLU A 9 -10.49 0.33 -12.12
CA GLU A 9 -11.82 0.47 -11.53
C GLU A 9 -12.26 -0.82 -10.84
N ARG A 10 -11.99 -1.97 -11.46
CA ARG A 10 -12.31 -3.26 -10.85
C ARG A 10 -11.54 -3.48 -9.56
N LEU A 11 -10.28 -3.09 -9.53
CA LEU A 11 -9.48 -3.19 -8.31
C LEU A 11 -10.06 -2.33 -7.20
N LEU A 12 -10.48 -1.11 -7.53
CA LEU A 12 -11.07 -0.21 -6.55
C LEU A 12 -12.46 -0.67 -6.09
N GLU A 13 -13.16 -1.45 -6.90
CA GLU A 13 -14.44 -2.04 -6.52
C GLU A 13 -14.28 -3.20 -5.55
N ASN A 14 -13.11 -3.84 -5.53
CA ASN A 14 -12.81 -4.90 -4.58
C ASN A 14 -12.60 -4.28 -3.21
N GLU A 15 -13.48 -4.61 -2.25
CA GLU A 15 -13.42 -4.02 -0.91
C GLU A 15 -12.13 -4.32 -0.19
N GLU A 16 -11.62 -5.55 -0.34
CA GLU A 16 -10.35 -5.91 0.28
C GLU A 16 -9.19 -5.10 -0.30
N TYR A 17 -9.12 -4.98 -1.62
CA TYR A 17 -8.10 -4.18 -2.26
C TYR A 17 -8.20 -2.71 -1.85
N LYS A 18 -9.40 -2.17 -1.83
CA LYS A 18 -9.62 -0.79 -1.44
C LYS A 18 -9.14 -0.53 -0.01
N ARG A 19 -9.45 -1.45 0.90
CA ARG A 19 -9.03 -1.34 2.30
C ARG A 19 -7.50 -1.38 2.42
N LEU A 20 -6.86 -2.29 1.70
CA LEU A 20 -5.41 -2.39 1.67
C LEU A 20 -4.79 -1.13 1.08
N HIS A 21 -5.39 -0.59 0.03
CA HIS A 21 -4.93 0.64 -0.60
C HIS A 21 -4.99 1.82 0.37
N GLU A 22 -6.07 1.93 1.13
CA GLU A 22 -6.21 2.98 2.14
C GLU A 22 -5.17 2.84 3.24
N GLN A 23 -4.94 1.62 3.73
CA GLN A 23 -3.92 1.36 4.74
C GLN A 23 -2.52 1.68 4.22
N HIS A 24 -2.23 1.30 2.97
CA HIS A 24 -0.96 1.59 2.34
C HIS A 24 -0.73 3.10 2.29
N HIS A 25 -1.76 3.84 1.95
CA HIS A 25 -1.69 5.29 1.87
C HIS A 25 -1.44 5.91 3.25
N GLU A 26 -2.08 5.39 4.29
CA GLU A 26 -1.85 5.84 5.66
C GLU A 26 -0.42 5.60 6.11
N TYR A 27 0.14 4.44 5.80
CA TYR A 27 1.53 4.14 6.13
C TYR A 27 2.49 5.05 5.37
N GLU A 28 2.20 5.36 4.11
CA GLU A 28 3.02 6.29 3.35
C GLU A 28 3.00 7.69 3.95
N ALA A 29 1.84 8.16 4.36
CA ALA A 29 1.71 9.46 4.99
C ALA A 29 2.52 9.52 6.29
N ARG A 30 2.47 8.46 7.09
CA ARG A 30 3.23 8.39 8.32
C ARG A 30 4.73 8.36 8.07
N LEU A 31 5.15 7.56 7.10
CA LEU A 31 6.57 7.48 6.72
C LEU A 31 7.07 8.81 6.18
N SER A 32 6.25 9.56 5.49
CA SER A 32 6.60 10.88 4.99
C SER A 32 6.95 11.83 6.13
N GLN A 33 6.25 11.74 7.25
CA GLN A 33 6.56 12.54 8.43
C GLN A 33 7.96 12.27 8.96
N PHE A 34 8.39 11.01 8.94
CA PHE A 34 9.72 10.64 9.38
C PHE A 34 10.80 11.14 8.42
N SER A 35 10.53 11.12 7.11
CA SER A 35 11.51 11.56 6.12
C SER A 35 11.79 13.06 6.19
N ASP A 36 10.89 13.84 6.79
CA ASP A 36 11.10 15.26 6.97
C ASP A 36 11.99 15.58 8.18
N LYS A 37 12.27 14.60 9.01
CA LYS A 37 13.11 14.78 10.19
C LYS A 37 14.58 14.53 9.85
N VAL A 38 15.45 15.36 10.39
CA VAL A 38 16.88 15.21 10.20
C VAL A 38 17.42 14.02 10.99
N VAL A 39 16.92 13.84 12.22
CA VAL A 39 17.34 12.77 13.10
C VAL A 39 16.10 12.11 13.70
N LEU A 40 16.09 10.78 13.69
CA LEU A 40 15.02 10.00 14.31
C LEU A 40 15.48 9.48 15.66
N SER A 41 14.60 9.48 16.64
CA SER A 41 14.85 8.81 17.91
C SER A 41 14.88 7.30 17.69
N ASP A 42 15.36 6.56 18.68
CA ASP A 42 15.39 5.10 18.60
C ASP A 42 13.99 4.52 18.39
N GLU A 43 13.01 5.05 19.11
CA GLU A 43 11.61 4.63 18.97
C GLU A 43 11.09 4.92 17.56
N GLU A 44 11.42 6.08 17.03
CA GLU A 44 11.00 6.45 15.68
C GLU A 44 11.66 5.58 14.61
N GLN A 45 12.90 5.21 14.81
CA GLN A 45 13.60 4.30 13.90
C GLN A 45 12.92 2.93 13.87
N VAL A 46 12.53 2.42 15.03
CA VAL A 46 11.81 1.16 15.13
C VAL A 46 10.47 1.27 14.43
N GLU A 47 9.74 2.36 14.65
CA GLU A 47 8.46 2.59 14.02
C GLU A 47 8.59 2.67 12.50
N GLU A 48 9.60 3.40 12.02
CA GLU A 48 9.85 3.50 10.58
C GLU A 48 10.09 2.13 9.96
N THR A 49 10.94 1.32 10.59
CA THR A 49 11.23 -0.02 10.10
C THR A 49 9.98 -0.88 10.07
N THR A 50 9.18 -0.80 11.14
CA THR A 50 7.93 -1.56 11.23
C THR A 50 6.95 -1.15 10.15
N LEU A 51 6.80 0.15 9.92
CA LEU A 51 5.90 0.68 8.89
C LEU A 51 6.34 0.26 7.50
N LYS A 52 7.64 0.28 7.23
CA LYS A 52 8.17 -0.17 5.94
C LYS A 52 7.86 -1.65 5.69
N LYS A 53 8.00 -2.48 6.72
CA LYS A 53 7.66 -3.90 6.60
C LYS A 53 6.17 -4.10 6.35
N LYS A 54 5.32 -3.39 7.09
CA LYS A 54 3.88 -3.48 6.92
C LYS A 54 3.46 -2.99 5.54
N LYS A 55 4.04 -1.89 5.08
CA LYS A 55 3.78 -1.34 3.76
C LYS A 55 4.10 -2.36 2.68
N LEU A 56 5.25 -3.03 2.80
CA LEU A 56 5.65 -4.05 1.84
C LEU A 56 4.68 -5.23 1.85
N GLN A 57 4.27 -5.67 3.03
CA GLN A 57 3.29 -6.76 3.13
C GLN A 57 1.96 -6.39 2.49
N LEU A 58 1.49 -5.17 2.69
CA LEU A 58 0.27 -4.69 2.05
C LEU A 58 0.41 -4.66 0.54
N LYS A 59 1.54 -4.18 0.06
CA LYS A 59 1.81 -4.13 -1.37
C LYS A 59 1.79 -5.52 -1.98
N ASP A 60 2.41 -6.48 -1.30
CA ASP A 60 2.41 -7.87 -1.77
C ASP A 60 1.00 -8.43 -1.86
N ARG A 61 0.17 -8.15 -0.87
CA ARG A 61 -1.22 -8.60 -0.88
C ARG A 61 -2.02 -7.92 -2.00
N MET A 62 -1.80 -6.62 -2.20
CA MET A 62 -2.45 -5.89 -3.27
C MET A 62 -2.07 -6.45 -4.63
N GLU A 63 -0.81 -6.78 -4.83
CA GLU A 63 -0.34 -7.40 -6.06
C GLU A 63 -0.96 -8.77 -6.28
N ALA A 64 -1.11 -9.55 -5.21
CA ALA A 64 -1.73 -10.86 -5.30
C ALA A 64 -3.18 -10.75 -5.72
N ILE A 65 -3.92 -9.80 -5.14
CA ILE A 65 -5.32 -9.57 -5.50
C ILE A 65 -5.43 -9.09 -6.95
N ALA A 66 -4.59 -8.15 -7.35
CA ALA A 66 -4.60 -7.62 -8.71
C ALA A 66 -4.32 -8.74 -9.72
N ARG A 67 -3.34 -9.58 -9.44
CA ARG A 67 -2.99 -10.69 -10.31
C ARG A 67 -4.14 -11.68 -10.43
N LYS A 68 -4.78 -11.97 -9.32
CA LYS A 68 -5.91 -12.90 -9.29
C LYS A 68 -7.08 -12.37 -10.12
N LEU A 69 -7.39 -11.09 -10.00
CA LEU A 69 -8.46 -10.45 -10.76
C LEU A 69 -8.14 -10.40 -12.25
N TRP A 70 -6.88 -10.15 -12.59
CA TRP A 70 -6.45 -10.12 -13.99
C TRP A 70 -6.50 -11.50 -14.64
N LEU A 71 -6.14 -12.54 -13.89
CA LEU A 71 -6.15 -13.90 -14.41
C LEU A 71 -7.56 -14.46 -14.55
N SER A 72 -8.52 -13.94 -13.81
CA SER A 72 -9.91 -14.41 -13.91
C SER A 72 -10.69 -13.71 -15.04
N VAL A 73 -10.07 -12.79 -15.75
CA VAL A 73 -10.62 -12.18 -16.95
C VAL A 73 -10.18 -12.96 -18.20
#